data_329e64a823a4e35f41c11ff6fa8caa03
#
_entry.id   329e64a823a4e35f41c11ff6fa8caa03
#
_cell.length_a   1.000
_cell.length_b   1.000
_cell.length_c   1.000
_cell.angle_alpha   90.00
_cell.angle_beta   90.00
_cell.angle_gamma   90.00
#
_symmetry.space_group_name_H-M   'P 1'
#
loop_
_entity.id
_entity.type
_entity.pdbx_description
1 polymer ?
#
loop_
_entity_poly.entity_id
_entity_poly.type
_entity_poly.pdbx_seq_one_letter_code
_entity_poly.pdbx_strand_id
1 'polypeptide(L)'
;MSSPKLQLNIQNHRAWENLPSRKDFQYWISHALFEDADLTFKFVDTAESAQLNHYFRGKKNATNVLTFPYPETRPITADIAICVPVMIKEAHAQKKELSAHFAHLSIHATLHAQQFDHVTKMEREFMELLEIDILDGLGFKNPY
;
A
#
# COMPACT_ATOMS: atom_id res chain seq x y z
N MET A 1 26.47 -3.90 -4.49
CA MET A 1 25.20 -4.64 -4.39
C MET A 1 24.10 -3.91 -5.14
N SER A 2 23.30 -4.63 -5.86
CA SER A 2 22.18 -4.04 -6.59
C SER A 2 20.97 -3.85 -5.64
N SER A 3 20.18 -2.81 -5.91
CA SER A 3 18.91 -2.59 -5.22
C SER A 3 17.92 -3.70 -5.57
N PRO A 4 16.94 -3.99 -4.71
CA PRO A 4 15.88 -4.92 -5.05
C PRO A 4 15.15 -4.51 -6.33
N LYS A 5 14.76 -5.50 -7.12
CA LYS A 5 14.04 -5.28 -8.38
C LYS A 5 12.54 -5.33 -8.14
N LEU A 6 11.84 -4.39 -8.75
CA LEU A 6 10.38 -4.31 -8.66
C LEU A 6 9.76 -4.54 -10.04
N GLN A 7 8.90 -5.56 -10.13
CA GLN A 7 7.94 -5.70 -11.22
C GLN A 7 6.62 -5.15 -10.69
N LEU A 8 6.18 -4.04 -11.23
CA LEU A 8 4.93 -3.38 -10.78
C LEU A 8 3.87 -3.44 -11.87
N ASN A 9 2.74 -4.03 -11.53
CA ASN A 9 1.56 -4.09 -12.39
C ASN A 9 0.48 -3.22 -11.76
N ILE A 10 -0.11 -2.31 -12.55
CA ILE A 10 -1.16 -1.41 -12.05
C ILE A 10 -2.41 -1.61 -12.87
N GLN A 11 -3.53 -1.84 -12.21
CA GLN A 11 -4.84 -2.06 -12.83
C GLN A 11 -5.82 -0.96 -12.44
N ASN A 12 -6.64 -0.53 -13.38
CA ASN A 12 -7.71 0.45 -13.21
C ASN A 12 -7.23 1.86 -12.83
N HIS A 13 -5.99 2.20 -13.09
CA HIS A 13 -5.47 3.53 -12.80
C HIS A 13 -6.24 4.62 -13.57
N ARG A 14 -6.59 4.33 -14.82
CA ARG A 14 -7.26 5.29 -15.71
C ARG A 14 -8.72 5.53 -15.36
N ALA A 15 -9.31 4.68 -14.52
CA ALA A 15 -10.71 4.83 -14.10
C ALA A 15 -10.88 5.99 -13.11
N TRP A 16 -9.79 6.54 -12.60
CA TRP A 16 -9.82 7.55 -11.53
C TRP A 16 -9.05 8.78 -11.95
N GLU A 17 -9.56 9.94 -11.55
CA GLU A 17 -8.89 11.23 -11.76
C GLU A 17 -7.98 11.54 -10.56
N ASN A 18 -6.94 12.31 -10.82
CA ASN A 18 -6.06 12.87 -9.78
C ASN A 18 -5.30 11.85 -8.92
N LEU A 19 -5.13 10.63 -9.43
CA LEU A 19 -4.26 9.67 -8.78
C LEU A 19 -2.80 10.02 -9.01
N PRO A 20 -1.91 9.67 -8.06
CA PRO A 20 -0.48 9.72 -8.34
C PRO A 20 -0.17 8.90 -9.59
N SER A 21 0.89 9.28 -10.28
CA SER A 21 1.29 8.60 -11.52
C SER A 21 1.88 7.23 -11.22
N ARG A 22 1.92 6.36 -12.25
CA ARG A 22 2.65 5.08 -12.12
C ARG A 22 4.09 5.31 -11.67
N LYS A 23 4.73 6.35 -12.17
CA LYS A 23 6.11 6.70 -11.82
C LYS A 23 6.24 7.00 -10.32
N ASP A 24 5.27 7.71 -9.76
CA ASP A 24 5.25 8.01 -8.32
C ASP A 24 5.12 6.73 -7.51
N PHE A 25 4.18 5.86 -7.85
CA PHE A 25 4.01 4.59 -7.15
C PHE A 25 5.26 3.73 -7.23
N GLN A 26 5.86 3.63 -8.41
CA GLN A 26 7.08 2.84 -8.56
C GLN A 26 8.22 3.38 -7.70
N TYR A 27 8.36 4.69 -7.65
CA TYR A 27 9.39 5.35 -6.84
C TYR A 27 9.17 5.04 -5.35
N TRP A 28 7.95 5.24 -4.85
CA TRP A 28 7.63 5.00 -3.45
C TRP A 28 7.81 3.55 -3.06
N ILE A 29 7.25 2.64 -3.84
CA ILE A 29 7.26 1.20 -3.56
C ILE A 29 8.70 0.67 -3.57
N SER A 30 9.52 1.13 -4.51
CA SER A 30 10.92 0.70 -4.61
C SER A 30 11.69 1.00 -3.32
N HIS A 31 11.37 2.10 -2.65
CA HIS A 31 12.04 2.50 -1.41
C HIS A 31 11.61 1.66 -0.20
N ALA A 32 10.54 0.89 -0.33
CA ALA A 32 10.05 0.02 0.73
C ALA A 32 10.46 -1.44 0.54
N LEU A 33 11.23 -1.76 -0.50
CA LEU A 33 11.62 -3.13 -0.80
C LEU A 33 12.95 -3.49 -0.14
N PHE A 34 12.96 -4.66 0.48
CA PHE A 34 14.16 -5.30 1.02
C PHE A 34 14.61 -6.48 0.17
N GLU A 35 13.73 -6.98 -0.71
CA GLU A 35 14.03 -8.06 -1.64
C GLU A 35 13.22 -7.87 -2.92
N ASP A 36 13.56 -8.63 -3.96
CA ASP A 36 12.87 -8.55 -5.25
C ASP A 36 11.39 -8.87 -5.09
N ALA A 37 10.54 -8.13 -5.79
CA ALA A 37 9.10 -8.27 -5.68
C ALA A 37 8.37 -8.12 -7.01
N ASP A 38 7.25 -8.83 -7.14
CA ASP A 38 6.29 -8.72 -8.23
C ASP A 38 4.95 -8.36 -7.58
N LEU A 39 4.57 -7.09 -7.67
CA LEU A 39 3.39 -6.57 -7.00
C LEU A 39 2.36 -6.08 -8.02
N THR A 40 1.10 -6.39 -7.78
CA THR A 40 -0.03 -5.91 -8.57
C THR A 40 -0.90 -5.01 -7.70
N PHE A 41 -1.02 -3.74 -8.09
CA PHE A 41 -1.87 -2.77 -7.42
C PHE A 41 -3.12 -2.55 -8.27
N LYS A 42 -4.29 -2.79 -7.68
CA LYS A 42 -5.57 -2.55 -8.32
C LYS A 42 -6.32 -1.45 -7.57
N PHE A 43 -6.78 -0.43 -8.31
CA PHE A 43 -7.58 0.64 -7.73
C PHE A 43 -9.05 0.26 -7.85
N VAL A 44 -9.75 0.24 -6.73
CA VAL A 44 -11.12 -0.26 -6.64
C VAL A 44 -12.05 0.79 -6.05
N ASP A 45 -13.35 0.62 -6.30
CA ASP A 45 -14.37 1.45 -5.69
C ASP A 45 -14.82 0.86 -4.33
N THR A 46 -15.74 1.55 -3.68
CA THR A 46 -16.23 1.15 -2.36
C THR A 46 -16.90 -0.21 -2.38
N ALA A 47 -17.70 -0.50 -3.41
CA ALA A 47 -18.41 -1.77 -3.52
C ALA A 47 -17.45 -2.94 -3.68
N GLU A 48 -16.47 -2.82 -4.56
CA GLU A 48 -15.47 -3.88 -4.77
C GLU A 48 -14.60 -4.07 -3.52
N SER A 49 -14.19 -2.99 -2.87
CA SER A 49 -13.43 -3.07 -1.61
C SER A 49 -14.21 -3.81 -0.54
N ALA A 50 -15.51 -3.49 -0.39
CA ALA A 50 -16.36 -4.17 0.59
C ALA A 50 -16.51 -5.65 0.27
N GLN A 51 -16.69 -6.01 -1.01
CA GLN A 51 -16.79 -7.41 -1.42
C GLN A 51 -15.50 -8.18 -1.13
N LEU A 52 -14.35 -7.61 -1.46
CA LEU A 52 -13.06 -8.23 -1.19
C LEU A 52 -12.81 -8.39 0.30
N ASN A 53 -13.13 -7.36 1.08
CA ASN A 53 -12.93 -7.39 2.52
C ASN A 53 -13.85 -8.43 3.18
N HIS A 54 -15.09 -8.55 2.71
CA HIS A 54 -16.03 -9.56 3.20
C HIS A 54 -15.57 -10.97 2.83
N TYR A 55 -15.20 -11.18 1.57
CA TYR A 55 -14.83 -12.49 1.06
C TYR A 55 -13.56 -13.03 1.74
N PHE A 56 -12.52 -12.20 1.89
CA PHE A 56 -11.23 -12.66 2.38
C PHE A 56 -11.02 -12.45 3.87
N ARG A 57 -11.70 -11.51 4.51
CA ARG A 57 -11.48 -11.16 5.92
C ARG A 57 -12.73 -11.22 6.79
N GLY A 58 -13.90 -11.51 6.22
CA GLY A 58 -15.16 -11.55 6.95
C GLY A 58 -15.65 -10.20 7.46
N LYS A 59 -15.10 -9.10 6.95
CA LYS A 59 -15.52 -7.74 7.32
C LYS A 59 -16.60 -7.25 6.38
N LYS A 60 -17.52 -6.41 6.86
CA LYS A 60 -18.66 -5.95 6.06
C LYS A 60 -18.39 -4.66 5.27
N ASN A 61 -17.46 -3.85 5.71
CA ASN A 61 -17.25 -2.52 5.17
C ASN A 61 -16.06 -2.46 4.23
N ALA A 62 -16.04 -1.43 3.36
CA ALA A 62 -14.88 -1.12 2.56
C ALA A 62 -13.72 -0.69 3.46
N THR A 63 -12.49 -0.95 3.02
CA THR A 63 -11.28 -0.53 3.72
C THR A 63 -10.35 0.18 2.73
N ASN A 64 -9.34 0.88 3.24
CA ASN A 64 -8.42 1.65 2.41
C ASN A 64 -7.52 0.77 1.55
N VAL A 65 -6.91 -0.26 2.14
CA VAL A 65 -6.00 -1.15 1.43
C VAL A 65 -6.15 -2.58 1.92
N LEU A 66 -6.07 -3.52 0.98
CA LEU A 66 -6.06 -4.95 1.25
C LEU A 66 -4.84 -5.56 0.58
N THR A 67 -4.06 -6.32 1.30
CA THR A 67 -2.87 -6.99 0.79
C THR A 67 -3.06 -8.50 0.84
N PHE A 68 -2.84 -9.15 -0.31
CA PHE A 68 -2.98 -10.60 -0.47
C PHE A 68 -1.63 -11.18 -0.89
N PRO A 69 -0.73 -11.50 0.06
CA PRO A 69 0.56 -12.08 -0.31
C PRO A 69 0.40 -13.53 -0.74
N TYR A 70 1.21 -13.94 -1.72
CA TYR A 70 1.33 -15.35 -2.10
C TYR A 70 2.46 -15.97 -1.27
N PRO A 71 2.16 -16.92 -0.38
CA PRO A 71 3.17 -17.45 0.54
C PRO A 71 4.33 -18.13 -0.19
N GLU A 72 5.50 -18.00 0.37
CA GLU A 72 6.70 -18.76 -0.05
C GLU A 72 7.12 -18.57 -1.50
N THR A 73 6.72 -17.46 -2.14
CA THR A 73 7.16 -17.15 -3.50
C THR A 73 8.44 -16.31 -3.47
N ARG A 74 9.25 -16.49 -4.51
CA ARG A 74 10.40 -15.63 -4.78
C ARG A 74 10.48 -15.40 -6.29
N PRO A 75 10.46 -14.17 -6.77
CA PRO A 75 10.36 -12.92 -5.95
C PRO A 75 9.08 -12.88 -5.12
N ILE A 76 9.07 -12.02 -4.10
CA ILE A 76 7.87 -11.76 -3.29
C ILE A 76 6.74 -11.37 -4.23
N THR A 77 5.59 -12.03 -4.12
CA THR A 77 4.44 -11.77 -4.98
C THR A 77 3.23 -11.44 -4.12
N ALA A 78 2.51 -10.38 -4.47
CA ALA A 78 1.29 -10.00 -3.76
C ALA A 78 0.36 -9.21 -4.66
N ASP A 79 -0.94 -9.35 -4.39
CA ASP A 79 -1.98 -8.50 -4.97
C ASP A 79 -2.43 -7.51 -3.90
N ILE A 80 -2.56 -6.25 -4.29
CA ILE A 80 -2.91 -5.17 -3.37
C ILE A 80 -4.07 -4.38 -3.98
N ALA A 81 -5.16 -4.26 -3.23
CA ALA A 81 -6.33 -3.49 -3.65
C ALA A 81 -6.39 -2.20 -2.84
N ILE A 82 -6.44 -1.06 -3.53
CA ILE A 82 -6.55 0.25 -2.90
C ILE A 82 -7.90 0.85 -3.25
N CYS A 83 -8.70 1.18 -2.22
CA CYS A 83 -10.01 1.78 -2.40
C CYS A 83 -9.87 3.30 -2.51
N VAL A 84 -10.00 3.82 -3.71
CA VAL A 84 -9.80 5.26 -3.97
C VAL A 84 -10.76 6.15 -3.18
N PRO A 85 -12.08 5.87 -3.15
CA PRO A 85 -12.99 6.73 -2.38
C PRO A 85 -12.65 6.78 -0.88
N VAL A 86 -12.25 5.65 -0.30
CA VAL A 86 -11.86 5.61 1.12
C VAL A 86 -10.58 6.41 1.35
N MET A 87 -9.61 6.30 0.43
CA MET A 87 -8.36 7.06 0.52
C MET A 87 -8.62 8.57 0.49
N ILE A 88 -9.50 9.02 -0.40
CA ILE A 88 -9.85 10.43 -0.51
C ILE A 88 -10.53 10.92 0.79
N LYS A 89 -11.46 10.14 1.30
CA LYS A 89 -12.18 10.47 2.53
C LYS A 89 -11.23 10.57 3.73
N GLU A 90 -10.33 9.61 3.85
CA GLU A 90 -9.35 9.60 4.94
C GLU A 90 -8.38 10.77 4.85
N ALA A 91 -7.85 11.05 3.67
CA ALA A 91 -6.93 12.17 3.47
C ALA A 91 -7.60 13.48 3.86
N HIS A 92 -8.85 13.67 3.45
CA HIS A 92 -9.63 14.86 3.81
C HIS A 92 -9.84 14.95 5.33
N ALA A 93 -10.26 13.86 5.96
CA ALA A 93 -10.52 13.82 7.40
C ALA A 93 -9.25 14.06 8.21
N GLN A 94 -8.11 13.59 7.75
CA GLN A 94 -6.83 13.72 8.42
C GLN A 94 -6.07 14.99 8.02
N LYS A 95 -6.65 15.81 7.13
CA LYS A 95 -6.03 17.03 6.61
C LYS A 95 -4.66 16.77 5.99
N LYS A 96 -4.56 15.69 5.22
CA LYS A 96 -3.35 15.29 4.52
C LYS A 96 -3.51 15.50 3.03
N GLU A 97 -2.39 15.75 2.34
CA GLU A 97 -2.36 15.72 0.90
C GLU A 97 -2.68 14.30 0.41
N LEU A 98 -3.46 14.20 -0.66
CA LEU A 98 -3.86 12.90 -1.20
C LEU A 98 -2.66 12.06 -1.63
N SER A 99 -1.67 12.69 -2.27
CA SER A 99 -0.45 11.99 -2.67
C SER A 99 0.32 11.44 -1.48
N ALA A 100 0.39 12.19 -0.38
CA ALA A 100 1.06 11.73 0.85
C ALA A 100 0.35 10.52 1.44
N HIS A 101 -0.98 10.52 1.41
CA HIS A 101 -1.77 9.40 1.91
C HIS A 101 -1.58 8.16 1.04
N PHE A 102 -1.58 8.32 -0.28
CA PHE A 102 -1.30 7.20 -1.18
C PHE A 102 0.11 6.65 -1.00
N ALA A 103 1.10 7.53 -0.81
CA ALA A 103 2.47 7.09 -0.53
C ALA A 103 2.53 6.25 0.74
N HIS A 104 1.91 6.73 1.80
CA HIS A 104 1.88 6.04 3.09
C HIS A 104 1.27 4.64 2.96
N LEU A 105 0.07 4.54 2.41
CA LEU A 105 -0.63 3.26 2.33
C LEU A 105 0.02 2.30 1.33
N SER A 106 0.63 2.82 0.27
CA SER A 106 1.38 1.99 -0.68
C SER A 106 2.63 1.39 -0.04
N ILE A 107 3.34 2.18 0.74
CA ILE A 107 4.51 1.71 1.49
C ILE A 107 4.09 0.70 2.56
N HIS A 108 3.01 0.99 3.28
CA HIS A 108 2.45 0.07 4.28
C HIS A 108 2.13 -1.29 3.64
N ALA A 109 1.42 -1.30 2.52
CA ALA A 109 1.07 -2.52 1.80
C ALA A 109 2.30 -3.27 1.31
N THR A 110 3.31 -2.55 0.83
CA THR A 110 4.55 -3.16 0.35
C THR A 110 5.33 -3.83 1.49
N LEU A 111 5.37 -3.22 2.66
CA LEU A 111 5.98 -3.83 3.84
C LEU A 111 5.20 -5.07 4.27
N HIS A 112 3.88 -4.97 4.27
CA HIS A 112 3.01 -6.10 4.64
C HIS A 112 3.20 -7.28 3.67
N ALA A 113 3.34 -7.01 2.38
CA ALA A 113 3.62 -8.04 1.37
C ALA A 113 4.93 -8.78 1.65
N GLN A 114 5.88 -8.12 2.28
CA GLN A 114 7.17 -8.71 2.64
C GLN A 114 7.16 -9.34 4.04
N GLN A 115 5.98 -9.61 4.58
CA GLN A 115 5.77 -10.30 5.85
C GLN A 115 6.01 -9.44 7.10
N PHE A 116 6.16 -8.13 6.97
CA PHE A 116 6.08 -7.25 8.13
C PHE A 116 4.62 -7.21 8.58
N ASP A 117 4.38 -7.42 9.85
CA ASP A 117 3.03 -7.53 10.38
C ASP A 117 2.77 -6.42 11.41
N HIS A 118 1.50 -6.28 11.82
CA HIS A 118 1.08 -5.28 12.80
C HIS A 118 0.05 -5.85 13.78
N VAL A 119 0.10 -7.17 14.04
CA VAL A 119 -0.83 -7.85 14.95
C VAL A 119 -0.49 -7.55 16.40
N THR A 120 0.79 -7.74 16.79
CA THR A 120 1.23 -7.42 18.15
C THR A 120 1.58 -5.93 18.27
N LYS A 121 1.61 -5.42 19.50
CA LYS A 121 2.02 -4.04 19.75
C LYS A 121 3.44 -3.79 19.25
N MET A 122 4.36 -4.71 19.53
CA MET A 122 5.75 -4.59 19.12
C MET A 122 5.91 -4.58 17.60
N GLU A 123 5.20 -5.48 16.92
CA GLU A 123 5.20 -5.54 15.45
C GLU A 123 4.67 -4.24 14.85
N ARG A 124 3.58 -3.72 15.41
CA ARG A 124 2.96 -2.49 14.95
C ARG A 124 3.90 -1.29 15.13
N GLU A 125 4.52 -1.17 16.30
CA GLU A 125 5.47 -0.09 16.55
C GLU A 125 6.67 -0.15 15.59
N PHE A 126 7.20 -1.35 15.36
CA PHE A 126 8.33 -1.54 14.44
C PHE A 126 7.95 -1.18 13.01
N MET A 127 6.77 -1.62 12.56
CA MET A 127 6.30 -1.31 11.23
C MET A 127 6.05 0.19 11.04
N GLU A 128 5.47 0.85 12.04
CA GLU A 128 5.26 2.30 11.99
C GLU A 128 6.58 3.05 11.91
N LEU A 129 7.60 2.62 12.65
CA LEU A 129 8.92 3.24 12.58
C LEU A 129 9.55 3.08 11.21
N LEU A 130 9.40 1.91 10.57
CA LEU A 130 9.85 1.69 9.20
C LEU A 130 9.14 2.63 8.23
N GLU A 131 7.82 2.75 8.35
CA GLU A 131 7.03 3.64 7.49
C GLU A 131 7.48 5.08 7.64
N ILE A 132 7.65 5.55 8.87
CA ILE A 132 8.09 6.91 9.16
C ILE A 132 9.46 7.17 8.52
N ASP A 133 10.39 6.25 8.69
CA ASP A 133 11.74 6.39 8.16
C ASP A 133 11.77 6.43 6.63
N ILE A 134 11.04 5.52 6.00
CA ILE A 134 10.97 5.47 4.53
C ILE A 134 10.32 6.75 3.99
N LEU A 135 9.20 7.17 4.59
CA LEU A 135 8.49 8.37 4.17
C LEU A 135 9.33 9.63 4.37
N ASP A 136 10.07 9.71 5.46
CA ASP A 136 10.98 10.84 5.72
C ASP A 136 12.04 10.93 4.62
N GLY A 137 12.63 9.81 4.23
CA GLY A 137 13.61 9.76 3.14
C GLY A 137 13.03 10.19 1.79
N LEU A 138 11.71 10.07 1.61
CA LEU A 138 11.01 10.49 0.41
C LEU A 138 10.50 11.94 0.49
N GLY A 139 10.69 12.62 1.61
CA GLY A 139 10.27 13.99 1.81
C GLY A 139 8.85 14.16 2.36
N PHE A 140 8.25 13.10 2.88
CA PHE A 140 6.93 13.16 3.48
C PHE A 140 7.02 13.28 5.00
N LYS A 141 6.03 13.96 5.58
CA LYS A 141 5.92 14.09 7.04
C LYS A 141 5.53 12.76 7.68
N ASN A 142 5.83 12.63 8.97
CA ASN A 142 5.36 11.50 9.77
C ASN A 142 3.84 11.38 9.63
N PRO A 143 3.31 10.22 9.19
CA PRO A 143 1.87 10.04 8.95
C PRO A 143 1.06 9.83 10.22
N TYR A 144 1.71 9.61 11.33
CA TYR A 144 1.05 9.30 12.62
C TYR A 144 0.98 10.48 13.56
#